data_89fa616360e857709c0dff162841779c
#
_entry.id   89fa616360e857709c0dff162841779c
#
_cell.length_a   1.000
_cell.length_b   1.000
_cell.length_c   1.000
_cell.angle_alpha   90.00
_cell.angle_beta   90.00
_cell.angle_gamma   90.00
#
_symmetry.space_group_name_H-M   'P 1'
#
loop_
_entity.id
_entity.type
_entity.pdbx_description
1 polymer ?
#
loop_
_entity_poly.entity_id
_entity_poly.type
_entity_poly.pdbx_seq_one_letter_code
_entity_poly.pdbx_strand_id
1 'polypeptide(L)'
;MARRAVAIIRSLPAWLTATLVLALTLGTLLAVALRAEVGRGLSAGDWSAIRFTVLQAAASAIASVILAIPVARALARRQFRGRGALVMLLGAPFILPVIVAVLGLLAVFGRGGLLNAGLLALGVAPISIYGAGGVVLAHVFFNLPLAVRLILQGWLSIPAERFRLAAQLNAPIWRVLEL
;
A
#
# COMPACT_ATOMS: atom_id res chain seq x y z
N MET A 1 -8.19 -4.21 46.36
CA MET A 1 -7.84 -5.48 45.67
C MET A 1 -8.84 -5.87 44.56
N ALA A 2 -10.15 -5.67 44.71
CA ALA A 2 -11.15 -6.05 43.69
C ALA A 2 -11.00 -5.40 42.31
N ARG A 3 -10.59 -4.11 42.21
CA ARG A 3 -10.41 -3.43 40.93
C ARG A 3 -9.27 -4.00 40.06
N ARG A 4 -8.22 -4.54 40.67
CA ARG A 4 -7.11 -5.20 39.94
C ARG A 4 -7.53 -6.57 39.39
N ALA A 5 -8.31 -7.33 40.13
CA ALA A 5 -8.82 -8.64 39.70
C ALA A 5 -9.76 -8.50 38.48
N VAL A 6 -10.66 -7.51 38.47
CA VAL A 6 -11.56 -7.24 37.35
C VAL A 6 -10.82 -6.78 36.09
N ALA A 7 -9.75 -6.00 36.24
CA ALA A 7 -8.91 -5.59 35.09
C ALA A 7 -8.18 -6.78 34.45
N ILE A 8 -7.70 -7.72 35.29
CA ILE A 8 -7.01 -8.93 34.80
C ILE A 8 -7.98 -9.84 34.04
N ILE A 9 -9.20 -10.06 34.59
CA ILE A 9 -10.21 -10.91 33.94
C ILE A 9 -10.67 -10.30 32.60
N ARG A 10 -10.75 -8.98 32.47
CA ARG A 10 -11.11 -8.28 31.23
C ARG A 10 -10.01 -8.32 30.17
N SER A 11 -8.75 -8.40 30.57
CA SER A 11 -7.61 -8.47 29.64
C SER A 11 -7.26 -9.89 29.19
N LEU A 12 -7.67 -10.92 29.91
CA LEU A 12 -7.42 -12.33 29.61
C LEU A 12 -7.77 -12.71 28.15
N PRO A 13 -8.98 -12.41 27.63
CA PRO A 13 -9.30 -12.74 26.24
C PRO A 13 -8.43 -11.97 25.23
N ALA A 14 -8.05 -10.74 25.54
CA ALA A 14 -7.18 -9.96 24.66
C ALA A 14 -5.75 -10.53 24.61
N TRP A 15 -5.21 -10.98 25.75
CA TRP A 15 -3.92 -11.63 25.80
C TRP A 15 -3.93 -13.00 25.11
N LEU A 16 -4.99 -13.79 25.28
CA LEU A 16 -5.14 -15.07 24.60
C LEU A 16 -5.20 -14.92 23.08
N THR A 17 -5.98 -13.96 22.57
CA THR A 17 -6.04 -13.69 21.13
C THR A 17 -4.70 -13.18 20.59
N ALA A 18 -4.04 -12.27 21.30
CA ALA A 18 -2.72 -11.77 20.90
C ALA A 18 -1.68 -12.91 20.88
N THR A 19 -1.65 -13.75 21.90
CA THR A 19 -0.74 -14.91 21.99
C THR A 19 -1.04 -15.92 20.88
N LEU A 20 -2.30 -16.19 20.57
CA LEU A 20 -2.70 -17.10 19.49
C LEU A 20 -2.23 -16.55 18.12
N VAL A 21 -2.46 -15.27 17.85
CA VAL A 21 -2.02 -14.64 16.59
C VAL A 21 -0.50 -14.68 16.47
N LEU A 22 0.21 -14.34 17.55
CA LEU A 22 1.68 -14.42 17.58
C LEU A 22 2.17 -15.86 17.40
N ALA A 23 1.58 -16.82 18.09
CA ALA A 23 1.94 -18.23 17.98
C ALA A 23 1.72 -18.77 16.56
N LEU A 24 0.61 -18.42 15.92
CA LEU A 24 0.35 -18.79 14.53
C LEU A 24 1.36 -18.13 13.57
N THR A 25 1.66 -16.85 13.75
CA THR A 25 2.59 -16.14 12.87
C THR A 25 4.03 -16.58 13.08
N LEU A 26 4.51 -16.57 14.32
CA LEU A 26 5.88 -16.97 14.65
C LEU A 26 6.09 -18.47 14.52
N GLY A 27 5.07 -19.29 14.80
CA GLY A 27 5.11 -20.73 14.65
C GLY A 27 5.28 -21.17 13.21
N THR A 28 4.61 -20.51 12.26
CA THR A 28 4.82 -20.79 10.83
C THR A 28 6.21 -20.40 10.38
N LEU A 29 6.73 -19.24 10.82
CA LEU A 29 8.10 -18.82 10.53
C LEU A 29 9.13 -19.79 11.13
N LEU A 30 8.92 -20.22 12.38
CA LEU A 30 9.78 -21.22 13.04
C LEU A 30 9.74 -22.55 12.31
N ALA A 31 8.55 -23.01 11.89
CA ALA A 31 8.42 -24.25 11.12
C ALA A 31 9.19 -24.20 9.79
N VAL A 32 9.18 -23.06 9.10
CA VAL A 32 9.99 -22.84 7.90
C VAL A 32 11.47 -22.83 8.24
N ALA A 33 11.88 -22.12 9.30
CA ALA A 33 13.27 -22.05 9.73
C ALA A 33 13.83 -23.43 10.12
N LEU A 34 13.02 -24.26 10.82
CA LEU A 34 13.42 -25.62 11.21
C LEU A 34 13.51 -26.59 10.02
N ARG A 35 12.81 -26.29 8.92
CA ARG A 35 12.88 -27.05 7.67
C ARG A 35 13.95 -26.54 6.71
N ALA A 36 14.50 -25.36 6.95
CA ALA A 36 15.60 -24.83 6.16
C ALA A 36 16.85 -25.69 6.36
N GLU A 37 17.50 -26.07 5.27
CA GLU A 37 18.77 -26.79 5.31
C GLU A 37 19.86 -25.89 5.92
N VAL A 38 20.22 -26.17 7.16
CA VAL A 38 21.28 -25.44 7.87
C VAL A 38 22.62 -25.79 7.23
N GLY A 39 23.33 -24.76 6.76
CA GLY A 39 24.68 -24.92 6.18
C GLY A 39 24.75 -24.71 4.67
N ARG A 40 23.65 -24.58 3.96
CA ARG A 40 23.65 -24.16 2.57
C ARG A 40 23.69 -22.63 2.53
N GLY A 41 24.85 -22.05 2.23
CA GLY A 41 24.98 -20.61 1.99
C GLY A 41 24.05 -20.13 0.89
N LEU A 42 23.75 -18.81 0.88
CA LEU A 42 22.95 -18.19 -0.18
C LEU A 42 23.66 -18.36 -1.53
N SER A 43 22.97 -18.94 -2.49
CA SER A 43 23.44 -19.06 -3.86
C SER A 43 23.41 -17.71 -4.59
N ALA A 44 24.09 -17.61 -5.73
CA ALA A 44 23.99 -16.43 -6.59
C ALA A 44 22.55 -16.16 -7.06
N GLY A 45 21.76 -17.25 -7.24
CA GLY A 45 20.34 -17.15 -7.57
C GLY A 45 19.51 -16.53 -6.44
N ASP A 46 19.79 -16.90 -5.18
CA ASP A 46 19.10 -16.35 -4.00
C ASP A 46 19.39 -14.85 -3.84
N TRP A 47 20.65 -14.43 -4.04
CA TRP A 47 21.03 -13.03 -4.05
C TRP A 47 20.34 -12.24 -5.15
N SER A 48 20.21 -12.81 -6.34
CA SER A 48 19.47 -12.20 -7.45
C SER A 48 17.99 -12.03 -7.11
N ALA A 49 17.36 -13.04 -6.52
CA ALA A 49 15.96 -12.99 -6.09
C ALA A 49 15.74 -11.95 -4.99
N ILE A 50 16.62 -11.90 -3.97
CA ILE A 50 16.55 -10.90 -2.88
C ILE A 50 16.67 -9.50 -3.46
N ARG A 51 17.69 -9.25 -4.30
CA ARG A 51 17.91 -7.95 -4.93
C ARG A 51 16.69 -7.53 -5.77
N PHE A 52 16.16 -8.42 -6.58
CA PHE A 52 14.97 -8.15 -7.37
C PHE A 52 13.78 -7.77 -6.47
N THR A 53 13.53 -8.56 -5.42
CA THR A 53 12.41 -8.33 -4.48
C THR A 53 12.54 -6.97 -3.79
N VAL A 54 13.74 -6.64 -3.28
CA VAL A 54 13.97 -5.34 -2.62
C VAL A 54 13.79 -4.17 -3.58
N LEU A 55 14.38 -4.26 -4.77
CA LEU A 55 14.31 -3.18 -5.75
C LEU A 55 12.88 -2.96 -6.25
N GLN A 56 12.14 -4.01 -6.57
CA GLN A 56 10.76 -3.89 -7.02
C GLN A 56 9.84 -3.38 -5.91
N ALA A 57 10.05 -3.83 -4.65
CA ALA A 57 9.29 -3.34 -3.50
C ALA A 57 9.54 -1.85 -3.26
N ALA A 58 10.81 -1.41 -3.29
CA ALA A 58 11.15 0.00 -3.17
C ALA A 58 10.56 0.84 -4.31
N ALA A 59 10.70 0.38 -5.56
CA ALA A 59 10.15 1.07 -6.72
C ALA A 59 8.63 1.22 -6.65
N SER A 60 7.90 0.15 -6.29
CA SER A 60 6.45 0.18 -6.16
C SER A 60 5.97 1.04 -4.99
N ALA A 61 6.67 1.01 -3.85
CA ALA A 61 6.36 1.85 -2.71
C ALA A 61 6.54 3.34 -3.04
N ILE A 62 7.68 3.71 -3.61
CA ILE A 62 7.97 5.09 -4.01
C ILE A 62 6.95 5.57 -5.04
N ALA A 63 6.68 4.79 -6.09
CA ALA A 63 5.69 5.14 -7.11
C ALA A 63 4.30 5.32 -6.51
N SER A 64 3.88 4.42 -5.60
CA SER A 64 2.58 4.51 -4.93
C SER A 64 2.47 5.79 -4.10
N VAL A 65 3.49 6.14 -3.33
CA VAL A 65 3.50 7.35 -2.49
C VAL A 65 3.50 8.62 -3.36
N ILE A 66 4.36 8.68 -4.39
CA ILE A 66 4.42 9.84 -5.30
C ILE A 66 3.06 10.09 -5.96
N LEU A 67 2.40 9.05 -6.42
CA LEU A 67 1.07 9.15 -7.04
C LEU A 67 -0.03 9.42 -6.00
N ALA A 68 0.11 8.92 -4.77
CA ALA A 68 -0.88 9.09 -3.71
C ALA A 68 -0.96 10.52 -3.18
N ILE A 69 0.18 11.23 -3.08
CA ILE A 69 0.23 12.59 -2.52
C ILE A 69 -0.72 13.57 -3.25
N PRO A 70 -0.66 13.74 -4.58
CA PRO A 70 -1.55 14.67 -5.27
C PRO A 70 -3.02 14.25 -5.18
N VAL A 71 -3.31 12.96 -5.21
CA VAL A 71 -4.68 12.43 -5.09
C VAL A 71 -5.23 12.70 -3.69
N ALA A 72 -4.50 12.35 -2.65
CA ALA A 72 -4.89 12.57 -1.26
C ALA A 72 -5.07 14.07 -0.97
N ARG A 73 -4.15 14.92 -1.48
CA ARG A 73 -4.25 16.38 -1.35
C ARG A 73 -5.49 16.94 -2.03
N ALA A 74 -5.81 16.47 -3.23
CA ALA A 74 -7.02 16.87 -3.94
C ALA A 74 -8.29 16.48 -3.15
N LEU A 75 -8.32 15.26 -2.61
CA LEU A 75 -9.42 14.76 -1.79
C LEU A 75 -9.53 15.48 -0.44
N ALA A 76 -8.42 15.89 0.17
CA ALA A 76 -8.43 16.63 1.42
C ALA A 76 -8.96 18.08 1.25
N ARG A 77 -8.56 18.74 0.15
CA ARG A 77 -8.82 20.18 -0.04
C ARG A 77 -10.08 20.51 -0.84
N ARG A 78 -10.61 19.56 -1.60
CA ARG A 78 -11.73 19.82 -2.50
C ARG A 78 -12.95 18.98 -2.14
N GLN A 79 -14.09 19.67 -2.05
CA GLN A 79 -15.41 19.05 -1.99
C GLN A 79 -16.01 19.09 -3.39
N PHE A 80 -16.28 17.93 -3.97
CA PHE A 80 -16.89 17.82 -5.28
C PHE A 80 -17.88 16.65 -5.33
N ARG A 81 -18.81 16.69 -6.27
CA ARG A 81 -19.77 15.61 -6.49
C ARG A 81 -19.01 14.32 -6.88
N GLY A 82 -19.28 13.23 -6.17
CA GLY A 82 -18.60 11.95 -6.39
C GLY A 82 -17.35 11.70 -5.52
N ARG A 83 -16.91 12.68 -4.68
CA ARG A 83 -15.79 12.48 -3.76
C ARG A 83 -15.98 11.25 -2.86
N GLY A 84 -17.19 11.06 -2.30
CA GLY A 84 -17.50 9.89 -1.47
C GLY A 84 -17.37 8.57 -2.23
N ALA A 85 -17.92 8.51 -3.44
CA ALA A 85 -17.80 7.35 -4.31
C ALA A 85 -16.32 7.05 -4.66
N LEU A 86 -15.52 8.07 -4.95
CA LEU A 86 -14.09 7.89 -5.23
C LEU A 86 -13.33 7.34 -4.01
N VAL A 87 -13.59 7.88 -2.81
CA VAL A 87 -13.00 7.36 -1.56
C VAL A 87 -13.43 5.92 -1.30
N MET A 88 -14.67 5.57 -1.59
CA MET A 88 -15.17 4.20 -1.48
C MET A 88 -14.49 3.29 -2.52
N LEU A 89 -14.33 3.75 -3.74
CA LEU A 89 -13.69 3.00 -4.83
C LEU A 89 -12.21 2.71 -4.55
N LEU A 90 -11.52 3.57 -3.81
CA LEU A 90 -10.16 3.30 -3.32
C LEU A 90 -10.09 2.05 -2.39
N GLY A 91 -11.22 1.57 -1.88
CA GLY A 91 -11.29 0.31 -1.15
C GLY A 91 -11.46 -0.93 -2.04
N ALA A 92 -11.87 -0.75 -3.29
CA ALA A 92 -12.21 -1.84 -4.19
C ALA A 92 -11.09 -2.87 -4.42
N PRO A 93 -9.81 -2.49 -4.61
CA PRO A 93 -8.72 -3.45 -4.79
C PRO A 93 -8.55 -4.45 -3.64
N PHE A 94 -8.97 -4.09 -2.42
CA PHE A 94 -8.87 -4.98 -1.26
C PHE A 94 -10.04 -5.97 -1.14
N ILE A 95 -11.13 -5.69 -1.86
CA ILE A 95 -12.33 -6.54 -1.86
C ILE A 95 -12.29 -7.53 -3.03
N LEU A 96 -11.62 -7.13 -4.13
CA LEU A 96 -11.51 -7.96 -5.34
C LEU A 96 -10.59 -9.17 -5.09
N PRO A 97 -10.99 -10.37 -5.53
CA PRO A 97 -10.05 -11.48 -5.61
C PRO A 97 -8.84 -11.10 -6.47
N VAL A 98 -7.63 -11.43 -6.00
CA VAL A 98 -6.38 -11.06 -6.66
C VAL A 98 -6.38 -11.47 -8.14
N ILE A 99 -6.92 -12.65 -8.46
CA ILE A 99 -7.00 -13.14 -9.85
C ILE A 99 -7.84 -12.21 -10.74
N VAL A 100 -8.94 -11.67 -10.21
CA VAL A 100 -9.81 -10.74 -10.96
C VAL A 100 -9.08 -9.42 -11.21
N ALA A 101 -8.35 -8.92 -10.20
CA ALA A 101 -7.54 -7.71 -10.35
C ALA A 101 -6.42 -7.90 -11.39
N VAL A 102 -5.74 -9.04 -11.37
CA VAL A 102 -4.70 -9.37 -12.37
C VAL A 102 -5.29 -9.46 -13.77
N LEU A 103 -6.42 -10.15 -13.93
CA LEU A 103 -7.10 -10.23 -15.24
C LEU A 103 -7.54 -8.85 -15.72
N GLY A 104 -8.04 -7.98 -14.83
CA GLY A 104 -8.38 -6.60 -15.15
C GLY A 104 -7.16 -5.79 -15.62
N LEU A 105 -6.02 -5.93 -14.91
CA LEU A 105 -4.77 -5.28 -15.34
C LEU A 105 -4.29 -5.79 -16.70
N LEU A 106 -4.40 -7.09 -16.96
CA LEU A 106 -4.05 -7.67 -18.27
C LEU A 106 -5.01 -7.22 -19.38
N ALA A 107 -6.30 -7.07 -19.09
CA ALA A 107 -7.28 -6.56 -20.04
C ALA A 107 -7.00 -5.10 -20.46
N VAL A 108 -6.45 -4.30 -19.55
CA VAL A 108 -6.10 -2.89 -19.84
C VAL A 108 -4.69 -2.76 -20.41
N PHE A 109 -3.69 -3.34 -19.74
CA PHE A 109 -2.26 -3.11 -20.02
C PHE A 109 -1.58 -4.28 -20.73
N GLY A 110 -2.25 -5.43 -20.92
CA GLY A 110 -1.68 -6.59 -21.59
C GLY A 110 -1.37 -6.35 -23.08
N ARG A 111 -0.76 -7.32 -23.73
CA ARG A 111 -0.39 -7.22 -25.16
C ARG A 111 -1.58 -6.91 -26.05
N GLY A 112 -2.73 -7.58 -25.83
CA GLY A 112 -4.00 -7.31 -26.52
C GLY A 112 -4.93 -6.39 -25.71
N GLY A 113 -4.42 -5.67 -24.71
CA GLY A 113 -5.21 -4.82 -23.83
C GLY A 113 -5.60 -3.48 -24.47
N LEU A 114 -6.56 -2.82 -23.84
CA LEU A 114 -7.13 -1.55 -24.33
C LEU A 114 -6.06 -0.48 -24.58
N LEU A 115 -5.04 -0.38 -23.70
CA LEU A 115 -3.96 0.60 -23.86
C LEU A 115 -3.16 0.35 -25.14
N ASN A 116 -2.75 -0.89 -25.36
CA ASN A 116 -1.96 -1.24 -26.53
C ASN A 116 -2.76 -1.16 -27.83
N ALA A 117 -4.06 -1.49 -27.80
CA ALA A 117 -4.96 -1.27 -28.93
C ALA A 117 -5.04 0.23 -29.29
N GLY A 118 -5.16 1.11 -28.29
CA GLY A 118 -5.13 2.56 -28.48
C GLY A 118 -3.78 3.08 -29.02
N LEU A 119 -2.65 2.59 -28.49
CA LEU A 119 -1.32 2.95 -28.96
C LEU A 119 -1.12 2.57 -30.44
N LEU A 120 -1.52 1.35 -30.81
CA LEU A 120 -1.44 0.87 -32.20
C LEU A 120 -2.31 1.72 -33.13
N ALA A 121 -3.51 2.11 -32.71
CA ALA A 121 -4.38 3.00 -33.50
C ALA A 121 -3.76 4.39 -33.73
N LEU A 122 -2.86 4.83 -32.84
CA LEU A 122 -2.10 6.08 -32.93
C LEU A 122 -0.75 5.90 -33.64
N GLY A 123 -0.43 4.72 -34.14
CA GLY A 123 0.86 4.43 -34.78
C GLY A 123 2.03 4.32 -33.79
N VAL A 124 1.77 4.17 -32.50
CA VAL A 124 2.77 4.04 -31.44
C VAL A 124 3.01 2.56 -31.12
N ALA A 125 4.27 2.20 -30.89
CA ALA A 125 4.64 0.83 -30.55
C ALA A 125 3.98 0.38 -29.22
N PRO A 126 3.49 -0.87 -29.13
CA PRO A 126 2.86 -1.39 -27.92
C PRO A 126 3.86 -1.50 -26.76
N ILE A 127 3.37 -1.27 -25.55
CA ILE A 127 4.16 -1.38 -24.33
C ILE A 127 4.01 -2.78 -23.75
N SER A 128 5.11 -3.40 -23.30
CA SER A 128 5.08 -4.68 -22.60
C SER A 128 5.11 -4.47 -21.12
N ILE A 129 4.09 -5.01 -20.41
CA ILE A 129 4.06 -5.05 -18.95
C ILE A 129 4.59 -6.38 -18.38
N TYR A 130 5.13 -7.26 -19.21
CA TYR A 130 5.67 -8.52 -18.73
C TYR A 130 7.06 -8.31 -18.13
N GLY A 131 7.30 -8.93 -16.95
CA GLY A 131 8.54 -8.77 -16.19
C GLY A 131 8.44 -7.76 -15.05
N ALA A 132 9.56 -7.15 -14.68
CA ALA A 132 9.66 -6.25 -13.52
C ALA A 132 8.66 -5.09 -13.54
N GLY A 133 8.42 -4.49 -14.70
CA GLY A 133 7.47 -3.38 -14.86
C GLY A 133 6.04 -3.78 -14.50
N GLY A 134 5.59 -4.95 -14.92
CA GLY A 134 4.26 -5.44 -14.59
C GLY A 134 4.11 -5.82 -13.12
N VAL A 135 5.16 -6.34 -12.50
CA VAL A 135 5.17 -6.60 -11.06
C VAL A 135 5.02 -5.30 -10.29
N VAL A 136 5.79 -4.26 -10.65
CA VAL A 136 5.67 -2.93 -10.03
C VAL A 136 4.28 -2.35 -10.26
N LEU A 137 3.75 -2.42 -11.48
CA LEU A 137 2.39 -1.95 -11.80
C LEU A 137 1.33 -2.62 -10.94
N ALA A 138 1.39 -3.95 -10.79
CA ALA A 138 0.45 -4.69 -9.96
C ALA A 138 0.55 -4.27 -8.48
N HIS A 139 1.75 -4.11 -7.95
CA HIS A 139 1.93 -3.63 -6.58
C HIS A 139 1.44 -2.18 -6.40
N VAL A 140 1.69 -1.30 -7.36
CA VAL A 140 1.16 0.07 -7.33
C VAL A 140 -0.37 0.07 -7.35
N PHE A 141 -0.99 -0.78 -8.15
CA PHE A 141 -2.46 -0.91 -8.19
C PHE A 141 -3.06 -1.21 -6.82
N PHE A 142 -2.45 -2.08 -6.02
CA PHE A 142 -2.91 -2.40 -4.67
C PHE A 142 -2.46 -1.36 -3.63
N ASN A 143 -1.23 -0.87 -3.71
CA ASN A 143 -0.65 -0.01 -2.68
C ASN A 143 -1.08 1.45 -2.80
N LEU A 144 -1.33 1.96 -4.02
CA LEU A 144 -1.76 3.34 -4.23
C LEU A 144 -3.02 3.73 -3.45
N PRO A 145 -4.11 2.95 -3.49
CA PRO A 145 -5.31 3.27 -2.70
C PRO A 145 -5.05 3.30 -1.19
N LEU A 146 -4.21 2.39 -0.69
CA LEU A 146 -3.82 2.36 0.71
C LEU A 146 -3.04 3.62 1.09
N ALA A 147 -2.03 3.98 0.28
CA ALA A 147 -1.24 5.18 0.48
C ALA A 147 -2.10 6.45 0.47
N VAL A 148 -3.04 6.56 -0.50
CA VAL A 148 -3.99 7.69 -0.55
C VAL A 148 -4.81 7.77 0.73
N ARG A 149 -5.35 6.65 1.22
CA ARG A 149 -6.17 6.64 2.44
C ARG A 149 -5.38 7.03 3.68
N LEU A 150 -4.16 6.50 3.82
CA LEU A 150 -3.30 6.82 4.98
C LEU A 150 -2.89 8.29 4.98
N ILE A 151 -2.47 8.83 3.84
CA ILE A 151 -2.10 10.26 3.71
C ILE A 151 -3.32 11.15 3.94
N LEU A 152 -4.48 10.79 3.38
CA LEU A 152 -5.72 11.53 3.57
C LEU A 152 -6.14 11.56 5.04
N GLN A 153 -6.07 10.43 5.74
CA GLN A 153 -6.36 10.35 7.17
C GLN A 153 -5.37 11.20 7.99
N GLY A 154 -4.08 11.14 7.66
CA GLY A 154 -3.06 11.99 8.29
C GLY A 154 -3.40 13.48 8.15
N TRP A 155 -3.76 13.94 6.95
CA TRP A 155 -4.15 15.34 6.76
C TRP A 155 -5.45 15.72 7.44
N LEU A 156 -6.44 14.86 7.48
CA LEU A 156 -7.70 15.11 8.17
C LEU A 156 -7.57 15.12 9.69
N SER A 157 -6.53 14.51 10.25
CA SER A 157 -6.24 14.52 11.69
C SER A 157 -5.57 15.80 12.19
N ILE A 158 -5.06 16.66 11.27
CA ILE A 158 -4.41 17.92 11.63
C ILE A 158 -5.49 18.95 11.98
N PRO A 159 -5.51 19.51 13.21
CA PRO A 159 -6.48 20.55 13.59
C PRO A 159 -6.37 21.79 12.70
N ALA A 160 -7.52 22.35 12.30
CA ALA A 160 -7.56 23.54 11.45
C ALA A 160 -6.83 24.77 12.04
N GLU A 161 -6.72 24.82 13.37
CA GLU A 161 -6.00 25.86 14.10
C GLU A 161 -4.51 25.90 13.74
N ARG A 162 -3.88 24.74 13.51
CA ARG A 162 -2.47 24.68 13.10
C ARG A 162 -2.25 25.34 11.75
N PHE A 163 -3.16 25.15 10.82
CA PHE A 163 -3.10 25.82 9.50
C PHE A 163 -3.30 27.32 9.61
N ARG A 164 -4.19 27.78 10.53
CA ARG A 164 -4.41 29.21 10.79
C ARG A 164 -3.17 29.86 11.41
N LEU A 165 -2.56 29.22 12.40
CA LEU A 165 -1.31 29.69 13.02
C LEU A 165 -0.16 29.73 12.00
N ALA A 166 0.00 28.73 11.17
CA ALA A 166 1.02 28.71 10.12
C ALA A 166 0.81 29.87 9.11
N ALA A 167 -0.44 30.15 8.76
CA ALA A 167 -0.78 31.28 7.88
C ALA A 167 -0.50 32.64 8.53
N GLN A 168 -0.79 32.79 9.84
CA GLN A 168 -0.49 34.01 10.59
C GLN A 168 1.01 34.29 10.74
N LEU A 169 1.80 33.21 10.86
CA LEU A 169 3.26 33.27 10.98
C LEU A 169 3.98 33.37 9.63
N ASN A 170 3.24 33.51 8.51
CA ASN A 170 3.78 33.47 7.14
C ASN A 170 4.72 32.29 6.92
N ALA A 171 4.41 31.14 7.54
CA ALA A 171 5.25 29.97 7.44
C ALA A 171 5.31 29.46 5.98
N PRO A 172 6.49 29.21 5.43
CA PRO A 172 6.62 28.74 4.08
C PRO A 172 5.98 27.34 3.93
N ILE A 173 5.43 27.08 2.74
CA ILE A 173 4.63 25.88 2.44
C ILE A 173 5.32 24.56 2.84
N TRP A 174 6.65 24.45 2.74
CA TRP A 174 7.39 23.25 3.16
C TRP A 174 7.31 23.01 4.66
N ARG A 175 7.35 24.03 5.50
CA ARG A 175 7.15 23.89 6.97
C ARG A 175 5.74 23.48 7.34
N VAL A 176 4.75 23.83 6.51
CA VAL A 176 3.36 23.36 6.68
C VAL A 176 3.20 21.90 6.28
N LEU A 177 4.13 21.37 5.46
CA LEU A 177 4.15 19.95 5.07
C LEU A 177 4.90 19.08 6.08
N GLU A 178 5.72 19.67 6.95
CA GLU A 178 6.44 19.01 8.06
C GLU A 178 5.57 18.87 9.33
N LEU A 179 4.43 19.55 9.38
CA LEU A 179 3.44 19.49 10.47
C LEU A 179 2.39 18.41 10.21
#